data_8544dfba9a0fb505e0082f54d3d6955e
#
_entry.id   8544dfba9a0fb505e0082f54d3d6955e
#
_cell.length_a   1.000
_cell.length_b   1.000
_cell.length_c   1.000
_cell.angle_alpha   90.00
_cell.angle_beta   90.00
_cell.angle_gamma   90.00
#
_symmetry.space_group_name_H-M   'P 1'
#
loop_
_entity.id
_entity.type
_entity.pdbx_description
1 polymer ?
#
loop_
_entity_poly.entity_id
_entity_poly.type
_entity_poly.pdbx_seq_one_letter_code
_entity_poly.pdbx_strand_id
1 'polypeptide(L)'
;MKFLFDLFPVILFFAAFKLGDIYLATGVAIGASFLQVAWLKLRGKRVDAMLWASLAIIGVFGGATLILQDETFIKWKPTVLYWLFGAVLAGAALARRNLIRVMLSKEVRLPEPVWKRLNLSWIGFFAFMGAINLYVAYNYSTDNWVTFKLFGGMGLMLLFVVAQALVLAKYMDEKNEHRGENP
;
A
#
# COMPACT_ATOMS: atom_id res chain seq x y z
N MET A 1 -12.16 -29.37 12.96
CA MET A 1 -10.89 -29.36 13.69
C MET A 1 -9.75 -28.68 12.91
N LYS A 2 -9.69 -28.73 11.56
CA LYS A 2 -8.64 -28.05 10.77
C LYS A 2 -8.66 -26.52 10.96
N PHE A 3 -9.81 -25.90 10.93
CA PHE A 3 -10.00 -24.45 11.09
C PHE A 3 -9.49 -23.90 12.44
N LEU A 4 -9.76 -24.60 13.55
CA LEU A 4 -9.23 -24.23 14.88
C LEU A 4 -7.71 -24.39 14.97
N PHE A 5 -7.16 -25.37 14.27
CA PHE A 5 -5.73 -25.56 14.19
C PHE A 5 -5.07 -24.40 13.39
N ASP A 6 -5.67 -23.98 12.28
CA ASP A 6 -5.17 -22.89 11.45
C ASP A 6 -5.25 -21.53 12.19
N LEU A 7 -6.22 -21.34 13.08
CA LEU A 7 -6.37 -20.15 13.92
C LEU A 7 -5.51 -20.16 15.19
N PHE A 8 -4.85 -21.25 15.52
CA PHE A 8 -4.08 -21.39 16.76
C PHE A 8 -3.04 -20.26 16.98
N PRO A 9 -2.21 -19.84 15.98
CA PRO A 9 -1.28 -18.72 16.18
C PRO A 9 -1.99 -17.39 16.45
N VAL A 10 -3.17 -17.18 15.85
CA VAL A 10 -3.97 -15.96 16.03
C VAL A 10 -4.58 -15.92 17.44
N ILE A 11 -5.08 -17.04 17.94
CA ILE A 11 -5.60 -17.14 19.32
C ILE A 11 -4.51 -16.86 20.32
N LEU A 12 -3.31 -17.42 20.13
CA LEU A 12 -2.16 -17.16 20.99
C LEU A 12 -1.69 -15.73 20.90
N PHE A 13 -1.73 -15.10 19.72
CA PHE A 13 -1.46 -13.68 19.56
C PHE A 13 -2.34 -12.83 20.46
N PHE A 14 -3.68 -13.02 20.40
CA PHE A 14 -4.61 -12.23 21.20
C PHE A 14 -4.48 -12.52 22.71
N ALA A 15 -4.20 -13.76 23.09
CA ALA A 15 -3.95 -14.10 24.49
C ALA A 15 -2.68 -13.41 25.02
N ALA A 16 -1.59 -13.47 24.27
CA ALA A 16 -0.34 -12.81 24.61
C ALA A 16 -0.45 -11.27 24.59
N PHE A 17 -1.25 -10.72 23.69
CA PHE A 17 -1.51 -9.28 23.63
C PHE A 17 -2.25 -8.75 24.85
N LYS A 18 -3.14 -9.55 25.45
CA LYS A 18 -3.80 -9.21 26.71
C LYS A 18 -2.89 -9.28 27.94
N LEU A 19 -1.82 -10.08 27.87
CA LEU A 19 -0.88 -10.29 28.98
C LEU A 19 0.35 -9.39 28.91
N GLY A 20 0.59 -8.77 27.77
CA GLY A 20 1.76 -7.94 27.51
C GLY A 20 1.50 -6.93 26.40
N ASP A 21 2.50 -6.71 25.57
CA ASP A 21 2.51 -5.78 24.48
C ASP A 21 2.40 -6.48 23.10
N ILE A 22 2.34 -5.66 22.02
CA ILE A 22 2.27 -6.15 20.65
C ILE A 22 3.51 -6.93 20.22
N TYR A 23 4.67 -6.65 20.83
CA TYR A 23 5.93 -7.33 20.52
C TYR A 23 5.94 -8.74 21.08
N LEU A 24 5.50 -8.92 22.34
CA LEU A 24 5.31 -10.23 22.94
C LEU A 24 4.30 -11.05 22.15
N ALA A 25 3.15 -10.45 21.79
CA ALA A 25 2.11 -11.12 21.02
C ALA A 25 2.63 -11.56 19.64
N THR A 26 3.39 -10.70 18.97
CA THR A 26 4.00 -11.00 17.67
C THR A 26 5.02 -12.14 17.77
N GLY A 27 5.89 -12.10 18.77
CA GLY A 27 6.86 -13.17 19.03
C GLY A 27 6.18 -14.53 19.28
N VAL A 28 5.13 -14.53 20.09
CA VAL A 28 4.32 -15.73 20.38
C VAL A 28 3.65 -16.26 19.11
N ALA A 29 3.08 -15.39 18.28
CA ALA A 29 2.44 -15.79 17.01
C ALA A 29 3.46 -16.40 16.03
N ILE A 30 4.65 -15.80 15.89
CA ILE A 30 5.74 -16.35 15.07
C ILE A 30 6.13 -17.73 15.59
N GLY A 31 6.45 -17.86 16.89
CA GLY A 31 6.83 -19.11 17.51
C GLY A 31 5.76 -20.21 17.33
N ALA A 32 4.49 -19.86 17.54
CA ALA A 32 3.37 -20.76 17.35
C ALA A 32 3.24 -21.24 15.89
N SER A 33 3.42 -20.36 14.92
CA SER A 33 3.37 -20.70 13.50
C SER A 33 4.52 -21.64 13.10
N PHE A 34 5.72 -21.40 13.60
CA PHE A 34 6.86 -22.31 13.39
C PHE A 34 6.63 -23.68 14.01
N LEU A 35 6.18 -23.72 15.27
CA LEU A 35 5.87 -24.97 15.97
C LEU A 35 4.76 -25.76 15.24
N GLN A 36 3.76 -25.09 14.72
CA GLN A 36 2.67 -25.69 13.98
C GLN A 36 3.15 -26.39 12.68
N VAL A 37 3.98 -25.70 11.91
CA VAL A 37 4.57 -26.25 10.67
C VAL A 37 5.54 -27.38 11.00
N ALA A 38 6.40 -27.22 12.02
CA ALA A 38 7.31 -28.25 12.47
C ALA A 38 6.58 -29.51 12.93
N TRP A 39 5.52 -29.37 13.73
CA TRP A 39 4.68 -30.48 14.19
C TRP A 39 4.05 -31.28 13.05
N LEU A 40 3.52 -30.57 12.02
CA LEU A 40 2.95 -31.24 10.84
C LEU A 40 4.02 -32.00 10.07
N LYS A 41 5.21 -31.43 9.89
CA LYS A 41 6.34 -32.09 9.20
C LYS A 41 6.83 -33.33 9.97
N LEU A 42 6.98 -33.22 11.29
CA LEU A 42 7.39 -34.35 12.13
C LEU A 42 6.39 -35.50 12.11
N ARG A 43 5.11 -35.18 11.93
CA ARG A 43 4.05 -36.21 11.76
C ARG A 43 3.88 -36.73 10.32
N GLY A 44 4.77 -36.36 9.42
CA GLY A 44 4.69 -36.78 8.01
C GLY A 44 3.46 -36.25 7.25
N LYS A 45 2.76 -35.23 7.81
CA LYS A 45 1.59 -34.62 7.16
C LYS A 45 2.04 -33.56 6.18
N ARG A 46 1.31 -33.44 5.07
CA ARG A 46 1.53 -32.36 4.10
C ARG A 46 1.13 -31.03 4.72
N VAL A 47 2.04 -30.05 4.68
CA VAL A 47 1.76 -28.67 5.06
C VAL A 47 1.08 -27.99 3.88
N ASP A 48 -0.10 -27.44 4.10
CA ASP A 48 -0.90 -26.74 3.10
C ASP A 48 -0.17 -25.46 2.64
N ALA A 49 -0.33 -25.08 1.37
CA ALA A 49 0.25 -23.85 0.81
C ALA A 49 -0.18 -22.61 1.59
N MET A 50 -1.41 -22.60 2.13
CA MET A 50 -1.91 -21.50 2.96
C MET A 50 -1.17 -21.37 4.28
N LEU A 51 -0.76 -22.46 4.92
CA LEU A 51 0.06 -22.46 6.13
C LEU A 51 1.48 -21.95 5.85
N TRP A 52 2.06 -22.29 4.70
CA TRP A 52 3.35 -21.75 4.27
C TRP A 52 3.26 -20.24 3.99
N ALA A 53 2.21 -19.80 3.31
CA ALA A 53 1.98 -18.38 3.07
C ALA A 53 1.79 -17.61 4.39
N SER A 54 1.01 -18.15 5.33
CA SER A 54 0.81 -17.56 6.66
C SER A 54 2.13 -17.48 7.44
N LEU A 55 2.93 -18.55 7.45
CA LEU A 55 4.24 -18.56 8.10
C LEU A 55 5.18 -17.51 7.49
N ALA A 56 5.21 -17.41 6.15
CA ALA A 56 6.02 -16.41 5.45
C ALA A 56 5.58 -14.98 5.80
N ILE A 57 4.28 -14.70 5.76
CA ILE A 57 3.72 -13.39 6.10
C ILE A 57 3.99 -13.05 7.57
N ILE A 58 3.64 -13.94 8.50
CA ILE A 58 3.84 -13.72 9.94
C ILE A 58 5.34 -13.63 10.25
N GLY A 59 6.19 -14.47 9.64
CA GLY A 59 7.63 -14.45 9.84
C GLY A 59 8.28 -13.17 9.33
N VAL A 60 7.94 -12.72 8.13
CA VAL A 60 8.52 -11.49 7.53
C VAL A 60 7.99 -10.25 8.24
N PHE A 61 6.69 -10.08 8.32
CA PHE A 61 6.10 -8.86 8.92
C PHE A 61 6.22 -8.83 10.44
N GLY A 62 6.04 -9.98 11.11
CA GLY A 62 6.22 -10.09 12.53
C GLY A 62 7.71 -9.97 12.93
N GLY A 63 8.61 -10.61 12.19
CA GLY A 63 10.05 -10.46 12.38
C GLY A 63 10.50 -9.03 12.18
N ALA A 64 10.01 -8.35 11.14
CA ALA A 64 10.24 -6.93 10.92
C ALA A 64 9.72 -6.08 12.10
N THR A 65 8.54 -6.40 12.65
CA THR A 65 7.99 -5.71 13.83
C THR A 65 8.87 -5.89 15.06
N LEU A 66 9.45 -7.08 15.27
CA LEU A 66 10.32 -7.36 16.42
C LEU A 66 11.72 -6.74 16.29
N ILE A 67 12.29 -6.73 15.08
CA ILE A 67 13.62 -6.19 14.81
C ILE A 67 13.61 -4.67 14.78
N LEU A 68 12.54 -4.11 14.21
CA LEU A 68 12.38 -2.69 14.02
C LEU A 68 11.50 -2.07 15.12
N GLN A 69 11.74 -2.37 16.38
CA GLN A 69 11.04 -1.81 17.56
C GLN A 69 11.04 -0.26 17.61
N ASP A 70 11.13 0.37 16.46
CA ASP A 70 11.30 1.79 16.28
C ASP A 70 10.02 2.39 15.64
N GLU A 71 9.59 3.52 16.18
CA GLU A 71 8.53 4.35 15.61
C GLU A 71 8.78 4.67 14.13
N THR A 72 10.04 4.70 13.73
CA THR A 72 10.50 4.92 12.36
C THR A 72 9.88 3.91 11.38
N PHE A 73 9.75 2.63 11.78
CA PHE A 73 9.13 1.62 10.91
C PHE A 73 7.64 1.91 10.64
N ILE A 74 6.92 2.38 11.64
CA ILE A 74 5.51 2.78 11.47
C ILE A 74 5.43 3.96 10.49
N LYS A 75 6.38 4.88 10.56
CA LYS A 75 6.48 6.06 9.70
C LYS A 75 6.86 5.72 8.25
N TRP A 76 7.51 4.57 8.02
CA TRP A 76 7.85 4.07 6.69
C TRP A 76 6.67 3.49 5.91
N LYS A 77 5.65 2.97 6.58
CA LYS A 77 4.51 2.30 5.92
C LYS A 77 3.86 3.14 4.81
N PRO A 78 3.55 4.42 5.00
CA PRO A 78 2.98 5.24 3.93
C PRO A 78 3.93 5.40 2.74
N THR A 79 5.23 5.57 2.98
CA THR A 79 6.24 5.68 1.91
C THR A 79 6.30 4.45 1.04
N VAL A 80 6.38 3.26 1.67
CA VAL A 80 6.40 1.98 0.93
C VAL A 80 5.16 1.84 0.08
N LEU A 81 3.99 2.21 0.60
CA LEU A 81 2.73 2.15 -0.13
C LEU A 81 2.72 3.11 -1.33
N TYR A 82 3.11 4.37 -1.13
CA TYR A 82 3.19 5.36 -2.22
C TYR A 82 4.17 4.91 -3.31
N TRP A 83 5.36 4.48 -2.92
CA TRP A 83 6.36 4.02 -3.89
C TRP A 83 5.96 2.74 -4.60
N LEU A 84 5.24 1.83 -3.93
CA LEU A 84 4.67 0.65 -4.54
C LEU A 84 3.65 1.03 -5.64
N PHE A 85 2.73 1.95 -5.35
CA PHE A 85 1.78 2.44 -6.36
C PHE A 85 2.49 3.12 -7.51
N GLY A 86 3.47 3.98 -7.22
CA GLY A 86 4.31 4.61 -8.25
C GLY A 86 5.04 3.58 -9.11
N ALA A 87 5.64 2.57 -8.49
CA ALA A 87 6.34 1.49 -9.18
C ALA A 87 5.42 0.64 -10.05
N VAL A 88 4.22 0.31 -9.59
CA VAL A 88 3.20 -0.42 -10.37
C VAL A 88 2.80 0.37 -11.60
N LEU A 89 2.53 1.69 -11.47
CA LEU A 89 2.21 2.54 -12.61
C LEU A 89 3.37 2.68 -13.58
N ALA A 90 4.59 2.83 -13.08
CA ALA A 90 5.80 2.92 -13.89
C ALA A 90 6.09 1.60 -14.62
N GLY A 91 6.00 0.47 -13.92
CA GLY A 91 6.19 -0.86 -14.51
C GLY A 91 5.16 -1.18 -15.61
N ALA A 92 3.89 -0.82 -15.37
CA ALA A 92 2.86 -0.95 -16.39
C ALA A 92 3.14 -0.05 -17.62
N ALA A 93 3.62 1.18 -17.39
CA ALA A 93 3.99 2.09 -18.47
C ALA A 93 5.17 1.56 -19.30
N LEU A 94 6.18 0.95 -18.67
CA LEU A 94 7.28 0.27 -19.34
C LEU A 94 6.78 -0.91 -20.19
N ALA A 95 5.78 -1.64 -19.70
CA ALA A 95 5.09 -2.71 -20.45
C ALA A 95 4.09 -2.15 -21.50
N ARG A 96 4.16 -0.86 -21.83
CA ARG A 96 3.27 -0.15 -22.77
C ARG A 96 1.77 -0.21 -22.39
N ARG A 97 1.48 -0.40 -21.10
CA ARG A 97 0.11 -0.38 -20.57
C ARG A 97 -0.06 0.86 -19.69
N ASN A 98 -1.12 1.60 -19.89
CA ASN A 98 -1.47 2.76 -19.05
C ASN A 98 -2.64 2.39 -18.15
N LEU A 99 -2.35 2.12 -16.87
CA LEU A 99 -3.36 1.69 -15.90
C LEU A 99 -4.35 2.81 -15.59
N ILE A 100 -3.92 4.05 -15.56
CA ILE A 100 -4.82 5.20 -15.35
C ILE A 100 -5.85 5.29 -16.48
N ARG A 101 -5.41 5.06 -17.72
CA ARG A 101 -6.32 4.97 -18.87
C ARG A 101 -7.31 3.82 -18.70
N VAL A 102 -6.86 2.63 -18.32
CA VAL A 102 -7.74 1.48 -18.11
C VAL A 102 -8.85 1.79 -17.10
N MET A 103 -8.51 2.52 -16.03
CA MET A 103 -9.47 2.90 -14.99
C MET A 103 -10.45 3.99 -15.45
N LEU A 104 -9.97 5.00 -16.17
CA LEU A 104 -10.75 6.21 -16.48
C LEU A 104 -11.32 6.24 -17.92
N SER A 105 -10.93 5.32 -18.81
CA SER A 105 -11.35 5.35 -20.23
C SER A 105 -12.83 5.15 -20.45
N LYS A 106 -13.56 4.65 -19.46
CA LYS A 106 -15.03 4.50 -19.52
C LYS A 106 -15.73 5.85 -19.35
N GLU A 107 -15.15 6.72 -18.52
CA GLU A 107 -15.74 8.01 -18.14
C GLU A 107 -15.21 9.16 -19.00
N VAL A 108 -13.93 9.08 -19.41
CA VAL A 108 -13.25 10.18 -20.08
C VAL A 108 -12.52 9.69 -21.33
N ARG A 109 -12.68 10.42 -22.45
CA ARG A 109 -11.96 10.15 -23.70
C ARG A 109 -10.92 11.23 -23.93
N LEU A 110 -9.66 10.90 -23.80
CA LEU A 110 -8.52 11.82 -23.95
C LEU A 110 -7.59 11.36 -25.08
N PRO A 111 -6.85 12.29 -25.71
CA PRO A 111 -5.78 11.97 -26.64
C PRO A 111 -4.66 11.16 -25.96
N GLU A 112 -3.96 10.32 -26.75
CA GLU A 112 -2.83 9.51 -26.22
C GLU A 112 -1.75 10.30 -25.47
N PRO A 113 -1.30 11.48 -25.95
CA PRO A 113 -0.31 12.26 -25.22
C PRO A 113 -0.78 12.70 -23.83
N VAL A 114 -2.08 12.98 -23.67
CA VAL A 114 -2.69 13.38 -22.39
C VAL A 114 -2.69 12.21 -21.42
N TRP A 115 -3.05 11.00 -21.87
CA TRP A 115 -2.97 9.79 -21.07
C TRP A 115 -1.56 9.51 -20.55
N LYS A 116 -0.54 9.72 -21.39
CA LYS A 116 0.86 9.54 -20.96
C LYS A 116 1.27 10.58 -19.91
N ARG A 117 0.92 11.85 -20.10
CA ARG A 117 1.20 12.93 -19.13
C ARG A 117 0.47 12.66 -17.81
N LEU A 118 -0.78 12.25 -17.87
CA LEU A 118 -1.58 11.92 -16.69
C LEU A 118 -0.93 10.77 -15.89
N ASN A 119 -0.54 9.69 -16.55
CA ASN A 119 0.14 8.57 -15.89
C ASN A 119 1.46 8.99 -15.26
N LEU A 120 2.27 9.79 -15.97
CA LEU A 120 3.54 10.29 -15.46
C LEU A 120 3.36 11.22 -14.25
N SER A 121 2.33 12.07 -14.26
CA SER A 121 2.03 12.94 -13.13
C SER A 121 1.64 12.16 -11.87
N TRP A 122 0.91 11.05 -12.00
CA TRP A 122 0.59 10.16 -10.90
C TRP A 122 1.83 9.44 -10.35
N ILE A 123 2.71 8.96 -11.23
CA ILE A 123 4.00 8.36 -10.83
C ILE A 123 4.82 9.38 -10.03
N GLY A 124 4.97 10.60 -10.57
CA GLY A 124 5.68 11.68 -9.91
C GLY A 124 5.06 12.07 -8.56
N PHE A 125 3.74 12.13 -8.49
CA PHE A 125 3.01 12.43 -7.26
C PHE A 125 3.27 11.36 -6.18
N PHE A 126 3.18 10.08 -6.51
CA PHE A 126 3.46 9.02 -5.56
C PHE A 126 4.93 8.99 -5.12
N ALA A 127 5.86 9.26 -6.03
CA ALA A 127 7.27 9.40 -5.68
C ALA A 127 7.49 10.56 -4.70
N PHE A 128 6.88 11.71 -4.97
CA PHE A 128 6.90 12.90 -4.10
C PHE A 128 6.27 12.62 -2.74
N MET A 129 5.08 11.99 -2.70
CA MET A 129 4.41 11.68 -1.43
C MET A 129 5.23 10.74 -0.54
N GLY A 130 5.89 9.76 -1.12
CA GLY A 130 6.81 8.89 -0.38
C GLY A 130 8.02 9.66 0.15
N ALA A 131 8.63 10.51 -0.66
CA ALA A 131 9.78 11.32 -0.27
C ALA A 131 9.43 12.33 0.84
N ILE A 132 8.32 13.06 0.70
CA ILE A 132 7.90 14.04 1.72
C ILE A 132 7.48 13.37 3.03
N ASN A 133 6.87 12.17 2.98
CA ASN A 133 6.58 11.39 4.17
C ASN A 133 7.85 11.03 4.94
N LEU A 134 8.92 10.59 4.25
CA LEU A 134 10.21 10.31 4.89
C LEU A 134 10.85 11.58 5.44
N TYR A 135 10.81 12.67 4.69
CA TYR A 135 11.33 13.94 5.16
C TYR A 135 10.69 14.36 6.48
N VAL A 136 9.35 14.30 6.56
CA VAL A 136 8.63 14.62 7.80
C VAL A 136 8.92 13.59 8.90
N ALA A 137 8.98 12.31 8.56
CA ALA A 137 9.26 11.22 9.50
C ALA A 137 10.61 11.36 10.21
N TYR A 138 11.64 11.85 9.49
CA TYR A 138 13.00 11.98 10.02
C TYR A 138 13.32 13.34 10.63
N ASN A 139 12.62 14.41 10.23
CA ASN A 139 12.96 15.78 10.67
C ASN A 139 11.98 16.36 11.68
N TYR A 140 10.85 15.69 11.96
CA TYR A 140 9.82 16.19 12.85
C TYR A 140 9.42 15.15 13.90
N SER A 141 8.78 15.63 14.98
CA SER A 141 8.25 14.76 16.05
C SER A 141 7.15 13.82 15.51
N THR A 142 6.90 12.73 16.24
CA THR A 142 5.84 11.77 15.89
C THR A 142 4.47 12.42 15.81
N ASP A 143 4.16 13.35 16.71
CA ASP A 143 2.89 14.09 16.69
C ASP A 143 2.74 14.97 15.43
N ASN A 144 3.80 15.65 15.03
CA ASN A 144 3.82 16.44 13.80
C ASN A 144 3.70 15.53 12.56
N TRP A 145 4.34 14.37 12.55
CA TRP A 145 4.20 13.40 11.49
C TRP A 145 2.76 12.87 11.40
N VAL A 146 2.11 12.55 12.53
CA VAL A 146 0.68 12.13 12.56
C VAL A 146 -0.21 13.24 11.98
N THR A 147 0.01 14.49 12.40
CA THR A 147 -0.72 15.64 11.89
C THR A 147 -0.52 15.82 10.39
N PHE A 148 0.72 15.72 9.92
CA PHE A 148 1.02 15.75 8.49
C PHE A 148 0.34 14.62 7.73
N LYS A 149 0.35 13.39 8.25
CA LYS A 149 -0.31 12.23 7.62
C LYS A 149 -1.82 12.46 7.45
N LEU A 150 -2.47 13.00 8.49
CA LEU A 150 -3.93 13.20 8.49
C LEU A 150 -4.35 14.42 7.63
N PHE A 151 -3.68 15.54 7.79
CA PHE A 151 -4.10 16.79 7.14
C PHE A 151 -3.23 17.15 5.93
N GLY A 152 -1.92 17.05 6.05
CA GLY A 152 -0.99 17.38 4.98
C GLY A 152 -1.10 16.40 3.81
N GLY A 153 -1.07 15.10 4.11
CA GLY A 153 -1.18 14.05 3.08
C GLY A 153 -2.52 14.08 2.35
N MET A 154 -3.64 14.20 3.09
CA MET A 154 -4.96 14.35 2.46
C MET A 154 -5.09 15.67 1.69
N GLY A 155 -4.58 16.76 2.23
CA GLY A 155 -4.61 18.07 1.55
C GLY A 155 -3.84 18.06 0.24
N LEU A 156 -2.63 17.49 0.22
CA LEU A 156 -1.82 17.33 -1.00
C LEU A 156 -2.51 16.43 -2.03
N MET A 157 -3.13 15.33 -1.59
CA MET A 157 -3.89 14.45 -2.47
C MET A 157 -5.08 15.16 -3.10
N LEU A 158 -5.88 15.88 -2.30
CA LEU A 158 -7.02 16.67 -2.80
C LEU A 158 -6.57 17.75 -3.78
N LEU A 159 -5.52 18.51 -3.46
CA LEU A 159 -4.93 19.50 -4.34
C LEU A 159 -4.51 18.89 -5.68
N PHE A 160 -3.82 17.76 -5.63
CA PHE A 160 -3.40 17.06 -6.83
C PHE A 160 -4.58 16.59 -7.68
N VAL A 161 -5.60 15.96 -7.05
CA VAL A 161 -6.79 15.48 -7.77
C VAL A 161 -7.57 16.65 -8.38
N VAL A 162 -7.74 17.75 -7.66
CA VAL A 162 -8.41 18.96 -8.19
C VAL A 162 -7.62 19.55 -9.36
N ALA A 163 -6.29 19.67 -9.23
CA ALA A 163 -5.43 20.14 -10.32
C ALA A 163 -5.56 19.23 -11.56
N GLN A 164 -5.56 17.91 -11.38
CA GLN A 164 -5.78 16.97 -12.47
C GLN A 164 -7.18 17.15 -13.11
N ALA A 165 -8.23 17.30 -12.30
CA ALA A 165 -9.59 17.50 -12.79
C ALA A 165 -9.71 18.78 -13.64
N LEU A 166 -9.09 19.88 -13.21
CA LEU A 166 -9.07 21.15 -13.96
C LEU A 166 -8.31 21.01 -15.29
N VAL A 167 -7.18 20.30 -15.29
CA VAL A 167 -6.44 20.02 -16.54
C VAL A 167 -7.26 19.15 -17.49
N LEU A 168 -7.98 18.15 -16.97
CA LEU A 168 -8.84 17.27 -17.78
C LEU A 168 -10.08 17.98 -18.31
N ALA A 169 -10.70 18.85 -17.50
CA ALA A 169 -11.86 19.63 -17.93
C ALA A 169 -11.58 20.45 -19.20
N LYS A 170 -10.40 21.08 -19.28
CA LYS A 170 -9.99 21.83 -20.47
C LYS A 170 -10.02 21.01 -21.76
N TYR A 171 -9.62 19.74 -21.70
CA TYR A 171 -9.64 18.84 -22.86
C TYR A 171 -11.06 18.33 -23.20
N MET A 172 -11.99 18.41 -22.25
CA MET A 172 -13.39 18.03 -22.47
C MET A 172 -14.18 19.16 -23.15
N ASP A 173 -13.90 20.43 -22.78
CA ASP A 173 -14.57 21.61 -23.36
C ASP A 173 -14.17 21.84 -24.81
N GLU A 174 -12.88 21.75 -25.16
CA GLU A 174 -12.40 21.89 -26.54
C GLU A 174 -13.10 20.92 -27.51
N LYS A 175 -13.53 19.77 -27.04
CA LYS A 175 -14.21 18.77 -27.86
C LYS A 175 -15.69 19.04 -28.06
N ASN A 176 -16.33 19.74 -27.14
CA ASN A 176 -17.74 20.13 -27.29
C ASN A 176 -17.90 21.29 -28.27
N GLU A 177 -16.94 22.23 -28.31
CA GLU A 177 -16.94 23.32 -29.31
C GLU A 177 -16.79 22.78 -30.74
N HIS A 178 -15.87 21.84 -30.98
CA HIS A 178 -15.70 21.24 -32.32
C HIS A 178 -16.87 20.33 -32.75
N ARG A 179 -17.74 19.92 -31.86
CA ARG A 179 -18.91 19.10 -32.15
C ARG A 179 -20.17 19.94 -32.45
N GLY A 180 -20.15 21.20 -31.99
CA GLY A 180 -21.23 22.17 -32.26
C GLY A 180 -21.11 22.93 -33.60
N GLU A 181 -19.95 22.84 -34.28
CA GLU A 181 -19.69 23.55 -35.53
C GLU A 181 -19.96 22.74 -36.82
N ASN A 182 -20.45 21.52 -36.72
CA ASN A 182 -20.92 20.79 -37.91
C ASN A 182 -22.46 20.76 -37.93
N PRO A 183 -23.11 21.55 -38.83
CA PRO A 183 -24.54 21.50 -39.08
C PRO A 183 -24.93 20.20 -39.82
#